data_0dc994ca0a9b640f275ad261cc1e399a
#
_entry.id   0dc994ca0a9b640f275ad261cc1e399a
#
_cell.length_a   1.000
_cell.length_b   1.000
_cell.length_c   1.000
_cell.angle_alpha   90.00
_cell.angle_beta   90.00
_cell.angle_gamma   90.00
#
_symmetry.space_group_name_H-M   'P 1'
#
loop_
_entity.id
_entity.type
_entity.pdbx_description
1 polymer ?
#
loop_
_entity_poly.entity_id
_entity_poly.type
_entity_poly.pdbx_seq_one_letter_code
_entity_poly.pdbx_strand_id
1 'polypeptide(L)'
;MFAAWTEFERTHFNTCEPDVAGLIIHPAETVSALAYLVAAVVVWRTSASVDRTFPVRLCPFILVVIAVTSVLFHASSAAIFQKIDLMAILLLTNLLLVTSLAHTGYITLNWWLPLFVGVSVATSLLTFLETGLGFLIATLESIAIIYCWHHLPRKDSVTKHQLRTLICLITPGAVLLGLGHAGIGCLTNGMAAHILQPHVVWHILSS
;
A
#
# COMPACT_ATOMS: atom_id res chain seq x y z
N MET A 1 -10.61 -20.20 -17.57
CA MET A 1 -10.98 -19.13 -16.60
C MET A 1 -11.96 -19.74 -15.63
N PHE A 2 -11.81 -19.54 -14.33
CA PHE A 2 -12.73 -20.07 -13.34
C PHE A 2 -14.05 -19.27 -13.42
N ALA A 3 -15.20 -19.95 -13.39
CA ALA A 3 -16.51 -19.31 -13.59
C ALA A 3 -16.81 -18.16 -12.60
N ALA A 4 -16.20 -18.21 -11.40
CA ALA A 4 -16.46 -17.23 -10.35
C ALA A 4 -16.05 -15.77 -10.69
N TRP A 5 -15.11 -15.57 -11.62
CA TRP A 5 -14.59 -14.23 -11.94
C TRP A 5 -14.99 -13.73 -13.34
N THR A 6 -15.70 -14.53 -14.13
CA THR A 6 -16.03 -14.20 -15.54
C THR A 6 -17.01 -13.03 -15.70
N GLU A 7 -17.76 -12.70 -14.66
CA GLU A 7 -18.73 -11.59 -14.67
C GLU A 7 -18.10 -10.22 -14.33
N PHE A 8 -16.82 -10.20 -13.88
CA PHE A 8 -16.13 -8.98 -13.56
C PHE A 8 -15.28 -8.48 -14.73
N GLU A 9 -15.33 -7.16 -14.96
CA GLU A 9 -14.41 -6.51 -15.87
C GLU A 9 -12.96 -6.71 -15.40
N ARG A 10 -12.09 -7.17 -16.30
CA ARG A 10 -10.68 -7.38 -15.98
C ARG A 10 -9.92 -6.06 -15.97
N THR A 11 -8.97 -5.97 -15.05
CA THR A 11 -8.01 -4.86 -15.05
C THR A 11 -7.06 -4.98 -16.23
N HIS A 12 -6.60 -3.82 -16.72
CA HIS A 12 -5.49 -3.70 -17.66
C HIS A 12 -4.13 -3.50 -16.96
N PHE A 13 -4.12 -3.61 -15.63
CA PHE A 13 -2.91 -3.44 -14.83
C PHE A 13 -1.97 -4.64 -15.05
N ASN A 14 -0.77 -4.36 -15.53
CA ASN A 14 0.24 -5.39 -15.75
C ASN A 14 1.04 -5.59 -14.45
N THR A 15 0.97 -6.78 -13.88
CA THR A 15 1.68 -7.17 -12.67
C THR A 15 2.92 -8.02 -12.94
N CYS A 16 3.17 -8.37 -14.19
CA CYS A 16 4.20 -9.32 -14.65
C CYS A 16 3.93 -10.78 -14.30
N GLU A 17 3.11 -11.12 -13.32
CA GLU A 17 2.79 -12.52 -13.05
C GLU A 17 1.87 -13.07 -14.15
N PRO A 18 2.23 -14.21 -14.77
CA PRO A 18 1.38 -14.83 -15.77
C PRO A 18 0.07 -15.32 -15.17
N ASP A 19 -1.03 -15.13 -15.90
CA ASP A 19 -2.33 -15.65 -15.52
C ASP A 19 -2.28 -17.19 -15.38
N VAL A 20 -2.74 -17.70 -14.25
CA VAL A 20 -2.93 -19.12 -14.02
C VAL A 20 -4.40 -19.48 -14.14
N ALA A 21 -4.69 -20.58 -14.83
CA ALA A 21 -6.05 -21.10 -14.90
C ALA A 21 -6.46 -21.68 -13.54
N GLY A 22 -7.41 -21.05 -12.85
CA GLY A 22 -7.87 -21.49 -11.54
C GLY A 22 -8.71 -20.47 -10.81
N LEU A 23 -8.96 -20.70 -9.53
CA LEU A 23 -9.64 -19.77 -8.65
C LEU A 23 -8.78 -18.53 -8.35
N ILE A 24 -7.46 -18.72 -8.28
CA ILE A 24 -6.48 -17.67 -8.04
C ILE A 24 -5.70 -17.45 -9.33
N ILE A 25 -5.81 -16.24 -9.89
CA ILE A 25 -5.20 -15.90 -11.19
C ILE A 25 -3.72 -15.59 -11.03
N HIS A 26 -3.34 -14.83 -10.00
CA HIS A 26 -1.96 -14.47 -9.67
C HIS A 26 -1.58 -15.03 -8.29
N PRO A 27 -1.15 -16.30 -8.18
CA PRO A 27 -0.95 -16.95 -6.89
C PRO A 27 0.20 -16.37 -6.07
N ALA A 28 1.31 -16.00 -6.68
CA ALA A 28 2.44 -15.44 -5.93
C ALA A 28 2.13 -14.05 -5.38
N GLU A 29 1.49 -13.19 -6.15
CA GLU A 29 1.03 -11.87 -5.70
C GLU A 29 -0.04 -12.00 -4.61
N THR A 30 -0.98 -12.93 -4.77
CA THR A 30 -1.99 -13.23 -3.75
C THR A 30 -1.37 -13.67 -2.43
N VAL A 31 -0.38 -14.57 -2.48
CA VAL A 31 0.31 -15.05 -1.28
C VAL A 31 1.17 -13.96 -0.66
N SER A 32 1.91 -13.18 -1.48
CA SER A 32 2.74 -12.08 -0.97
C SER A 32 1.93 -10.97 -0.30
N ALA A 33 0.69 -10.74 -0.71
CA ALA A 33 -0.21 -9.78 -0.06
C ALA A 33 -0.49 -10.13 1.42
N LEU A 34 -0.32 -11.40 1.83
CA LEU A 34 -0.41 -11.80 3.24
C LEU A 34 0.69 -11.20 4.11
N ALA A 35 1.76 -10.64 3.53
CA ALA A 35 2.79 -9.90 4.26
C ALA A 35 2.19 -8.73 5.05
N TYR A 36 1.14 -8.08 4.53
CA TYR A 36 0.42 -7.03 5.26
C TYR A 36 -0.29 -7.54 6.52
N LEU A 37 -0.75 -8.81 6.56
CA LEU A 37 -1.27 -9.40 7.80
C LEU A 37 -0.17 -9.62 8.83
N VAL A 38 1.00 -10.05 8.40
CA VAL A 38 2.18 -10.19 9.27
C VAL A 38 2.55 -8.82 9.84
N ALA A 39 2.63 -7.79 9.00
CA ALA A 39 2.88 -6.42 9.41
C ALA A 39 1.82 -5.91 10.41
N ALA A 40 0.54 -6.18 10.16
CA ALA A 40 -0.55 -5.82 11.07
C ALA A 40 -0.35 -6.43 12.46
N VAL A 41 0.02 -7.72 12.54
CA VAL A 41 0.30 -8.41 13.81
C VAL A 41 1.53 -7.83 14.51
N VAL A 42 2.59 -7.54 13.77
CA VAL A 42 3.81 -6.92 14.31
C VAL A 42 3.50 -5.53 14.87
N VAL A 43 2.83 -4.67 14.11
CA VAL A 43 2.42 -3.33 14.56
C VAL A 43 1.48 -3.41 15.77
N TRP A 44 0.53 -4.32 15.76
CA TRP A 44 -0.37 -4.53 16.90
C TRP A 44 0.39 -4.90 18.17
N ARG A 45 1.33 -5.83 18.09
CA ARG A 45 2.13 -6.29 19.25
C ARG A 45 3.11 -5.23 19.73
N THR A 46 3.82 -4.59 18.84
CA THR A 46 4.82 -3.56 19.19
C THR A 46 4.18 -2.27 19.70
N SER A 47 3.03 -1.88 19.16
CA SER A 47 2.27 -0.72 19.66
C SER A 47 1.66 -0.94 21.05
N ALA A 48 1.62 -2.19 21.55
CA ALA A 48 1.13 -2.47 22.91
C ALA A 48 2.01 -1.85 24.00
N SER A 49 3.29 -1.62 23.73
CA SER A 49 4.29 -1.10 24.67
C SER A 49 4.52 0.43 24.53
N VAL A 50 3.94 1.08 23.54
CA VAL A 50 4.10 2.52 23.25
C VAL A 50 2.78 3.23 23.60
N ASP A 51 2.88 4.52 23.99
CA ASP A 51 1.69 5.37 24.20
C ASP A 51 0.80 5.33 22.95
N ARG A 52 -0.35 4.68 23.10
CA ARG A 52 -1.26 4.37 21.99
C ARG A 52 -2.04 5.60 21.57
N THR A 53 -1.43 6.47 20.80
CA THR A 53 -2.20 7.50 20.09
C THR A 53 -3.17 6.85 19.10
N PHE A 54 -4.29 7.49 18.84
CA PHE A 54 -5.33 6.96 17.95
C PHE A 54 -4.81 6.53 16.56
N PRO A 55 -3.90 7.29 15.90
CA PRO A 55 -3.32 6.88 14.61
C PRO A 55 -2.60 5.53 14.66
N VAL A 56 -1.81 5.27 15.72
CA VAL A 56 -1.07 4.01 15.87
C VAL A 56 -2.01 2.82 16.04
N ARG A 57 -3.16 3.02 16.71
CA ARG A 57 -4.18 1.96 16.86
C ARG A 57 -4.89 1.65 15.56
N LEU A 58 -5.03 2.62 14.66
CA LEU A 58 -5.75 2.45 13.40
C LEU A 58 -4.91 1.72 12.34
N CYS A 59 -3.59 1.88 12.39
CA CYS A 59 -2.67 1.31 11.41
C CYS A 59 -2.84 -0.22 11.19
N PRO A 60 -2.85 -1.09 12.22
CA PRO A 60 -3.00 -2.53 12.00
C PRO A 60 -4.34 -2.91 11.38
N PHE A 61 -5.42 -2.19 11.65
CA PHE A 61 -6.70 -2.43 10.99
C PHE A 61 -6.66 -2.09 9.50
N ILE A 62 -6.02 -0.97 9.14
CA ILE A 62 -5.84 -0.59 7.73
C ILE A 62 -4.97 -1.63 7.01
N LEU A 63 -3.90 -2.13 7.64
CA LEU A 63 -3.06 -3.19 7.06
C LEU A 63 -3.84 -4.49 6.82
N VAL A 64 -4.76 -4.85 7.71
CA VAL A 64 -5.67 -6.00 7.48
C VAL A 64 -6.58 -5.73 6.28
N VAL A 65 -7.14 -4.52 6.16
CA VAL A 65 -7.97 -4.14 5.01
C VAL A 65 -7.17 -4.24 3.71
N ILE A 66 -5.94 -3.71 3.66
CA ILE A 66 -5.04 -3.83 2.50
C ILE A 66 -4.79 -5.31 2.17
N ALA A 67 -4.48 -6.14 3.16
CA ALA A 67 -4.24 -7.56 2.92
C ALA A 67 -5.44 -8.25 2.26
N VAL A 68 -6.66 -7.99 2.76
CA VAL A 68 -7.88 -8.61 2.24
C VAL A 68 -8.18 -8.10 0.82
N THR A 69 -8.10 -6.79 0.60
CA THR A 69 -8.41 -6.20 -0.71
C THR A 69 -7.38 -6.60 -1.76
N SER A 70 -6.10 -6.64 -1.41
CA SER A 70 -5.02 -7.07 -2.28
C SER A 70 -5.13 -8.56 -2.65
N VAL A 71 -5.46 -9.43 -1.69
CA VAL A 71 -5.76 -10.84 -1.96
C VAL A 71 -6.92 -10.96 -2.95
N LEU A 72 -8.01 -10.24 -2.75
CA LEU A 72 -9.17 -10.27 -3.67
C LEU A 72 -8.81 -9.75 -5.07
N PHE A 73 -8.02 -8.68 -5.15
CA PHE A 73 -7.56 -8.14 -6.42
C PHE A 73 -6.70 -9.15 -7.18
N HIS A 74 -5.64 -9.67 -6.57
CA HIS A 74 -4.72 -10.59 -7.25
C HIS A 74 -5.31 -11.96 -7.52
N ALA A 75 -6.22 -12.43 -6.67
CA ALA A 75 -6.92 -13.69 -6.94
C ALA A 75 -7.88 -13.57 -8.13
N SER A 76 -8.51 -12.42 -8.34
CA SER A 76 -9.55 -12.23 -9.37
C SER A 76 -9.10 -11.48 -10.62
N SER A 77 -8.08 -10.63 -10.53
CA SER A 77 -7.70 -9.62 -11.52
C SER A 77 -8.86 -8.72 -11.97
N ALA A 78 -9.83 -8.49 -11.10
CA ALA A 78 -11.00 -7.68 -11.41
C ALA A 78 -10.73 -6.19 -11.16
N ALA A 79 -11.13 -5.33 -12.09
CA ALA A 79 -10.91 -3.88 -12.03
C ALA A 79 -11.54 -3.23 -10.79
N ILE A 80 -12.68 -3.73 -10.33
CA ILE A 80 -13.33 -3.22 -9.12
C ILE A 80 -12.49 -3.50 -7.87
N PHE A 81 -11.90 -4.70 -7.74
CA PHE A 81 -11.05 -5.03 -6.60
C PHE A 81 -9.70 -4.30 -6.65
N GLN A 82 -9.18 -3.99 -7.85
CA GLN A 82 -8.02 -3.10 -8.00
C GLN A 82 -8.31 -1.72 -7.41
N LYS A 83 -9.47 -1.13 -7.73
CA LYS A 83 -9.86 0.18 -7.17
C LYS A 83 -9.97 0.13 -5.66
N ILE A 84 -10.63 -0.89 -5.12
CA ILE A 84 -10.81 -1.06 -3.67
C ILE A 84 -9.45 -1.26 -2.97
N ASP A 85 -8.54 -2.03 -3.55
CA ASP A 85 -7.19 -2.24 -3.02
C ASP A 85 -6.39 -0.94 -3.00
N LEU A 86 -6.40 -0.18 -4.09
CA LEU A 86 -5.73 1.12 -4.14
C LEU A 86 -6.33 2.13 -3.15
N MET A 87 -7.65 2.12 -2.94
CA MET A 87 -8.29 2.94 -1.91
C MET A 87 -7.83 2.54 -0.50
N ALA A 88 -7.63 1.25 -0.23
CA ALA A 88 -7.09 0.77 1.04
C ALA A 88 -5.63 1.21 1.25
N ILE A 89 -4.80 1.19 0.21
CA ILE A 89 -3.44 1.74 0.24
C ILE A 89 -3.47 3.25 0.54
N LEU A 90 -4.38 4.00 -0.10
CA LEU A 90 -4.55 5.43 0.14
C LEU A 90 -5.02 5.73 1.58
N LEU A 91 -5.80 4.86 2.21
CA LEU A 91 -6.11 5.04 3.64
C LEU A 91 -4.85 5.00 4.51
N LEU A 92 -3.89 4.14 4.19
CA LEU A 92 -2.63 4.08 4.93
C LEU A 92 -1.76 5.32 4.68
N THR A 93 -1.61 5.73 3.42
CA THR A 93 -0.81 6.92 3.08
C THR A 93 -1.43 8.19 3.65
N ASN A 94 -2.76 8.34 3.62
CA ASN A 94 -3.50 9.43 4.27
C ASN A 94 -3.28 9.45 5.78
N LEU A 95 -3.34 8.28 6.45
CA LEU A 95 -3.06 8.16 7.87
C LEU A 95 -1.65 8.67 8.19
N LEU A 96 -0.66 8.23 7.44
CA LEU A 96 0.74 8.62 7.59
C LEU A 96 0.95 10.11 7.30
N LEU A 97 0.35 10.64 6.24
CA LEU A 97 0.45 12.05 5.85
C LEU A 97 -0.13 12.97 6.93
N VAL A 98 -1.39 12.74 7.33
CA VAL A 98 -2.05 13.61 8.32
C VAL A 98 -1.36 13.52 9.68
N THR A 99 -0.87 12.33 10.05
CA THR A 99 -0.08 12.15 11.27
C THR A 99 1.26 12.90 11.19
N SER A 100 1.93 12.86 10.04
CA SER A 100 3.18 13.59 9.79
C SER A 100 2.97 15.11 9.87
N LEU A 101 1.89 15.62 9.29
CA LEU A 101 1.52 17.03 9.36
C LEU A 101 1.23 17.48 10.80
N ALA A 102 0.59 16.64 11.62
CA ALA A 102 0.35 16.92 13.02
C ALA A 102 1.67 16.94 13.83
N HIS A 103 2.55 15.97 13.59
CA HIS A 103 3.85 15.91 14.28
C HIS A 103 4.80 17.05 13.90
N THR A 104 4.72 17.56 12.69
CA THR A 104 5.51 18.73 12.26
C THR A 104 4.90 20.07 12.67
N GLY A 105 3.69 20.05 13.26
CA GLY A 105 2.99 21.26 13.70
C GLY A 105 2.27 22.05 12.59
N TYR A 106 2.22 21.51 11.36
CA TYR A 106 1.47 22.14 10.27
C TYR A 106 -0.04 22.14 10.53
N ILE A 107 -0.52 21.14 11.29
CA ILE A 107 -1.92 21.08 11.73
C ILE A 107 -1.98 20.84 13.24
N THR A 108 -3.04 21.32 13.89
CA THR A 108 -3.31 21.00 15.29
C THR A 108 -4.00 19.65 15.42
N LEU A 109 -3.82 19.00 16.56
CA LEU A 109 -4.35 17.66 16.81
C LEU A 109 -5.88 17.58 16.66
N ASN A 110 -6.59 18.67 16.91
CA ASN A 110 -8.04 18.76 16.76
C ASN A 110 -8.51 18.60 15.30
N TRP A 111 -7.66 18.96 14.34
CA TRP A 111 -7.94 18.84 12.92
C TRP A 111 -7.51 17.48 12.33
N TRP A 112 -6.84 16.64 13.12
CA TRP A 112 -6.30 15.37 12.64
C TRP A 112 -7.40 14.47 12.07
N LEU A 113 -8.46 14.19 12.84
CA LEU A 113 -9.54 13.29 12.41
C LEU A 113 -10.37 13.86 11.27
N PRO A 114 -10.86 15.12 11.31
CA PRO A 114 -11.56 15.72 10.17
C PRO A 114 -10.76 15.70 8.87
N LEU A 115 -9.47 16.02 8.94
CA LEU A 115 -8.59 15.97 7.75
C LEU A 115 -8.38 14.55 7.26
N PHE A 116 -8.10 13.60 8.14
CA PHE A 116 -7.93 12.21 7.75
C PHE A 116 -9.17 11.68 7.02
N VAL A 117 -10.36 11.90 7.58
CA VAL A 117 -11.62 11.48 6.96
C VAL A 117 -11.86 12.21 5.64
N GLY A 118 -11.71 13.53 5.63
CA GLY A 118 -11.97 14.36 4.44
C GLY A 118 -11.04 14.01 3.28
N VAL A 119 -9.73 13.89 3.53
CA VAL A 119 -8.75 13.50 2.50
C VAL A 119 -9.01 12.07 2.02
N SER A 120 -9.29 11.13 2.95
CA SER A 120 -9.55 9.74 2.57
C SER A 120 -10.81 9.59 1.71
N VAL A 121 -11.87 10.32 2.01
CA VAL A 121 -13.08 10.33 1.16
C VAL A 121 -12.77 10.94 -0.20
N ALA A 122 -12.10 12.07 -0.25
CA ALA A 122 -11.77 12.77 -1.50
C ALA A 122 -10.87 11.90 -2.40
N THR A 123 -9.79 11.34 -1.86
CA THR A 123 -8.86 10.49 -2.62
C THR A 123 -9.51 9.18 -3.07
N SER A 124 -10.38 8.59 -2.25
CA SER A 124 -11.16 7.41 -2.60
C SER A 124 -12.12 7.69 -3.76
N LEU A 125 -12.85 8.80 -3.74
CA LEU A 125 -13.74 9.19 -4.84
C LEU A 125 -12.98 9.41 -6.14
N LEU A 126 -11.84 10.13 -6.10
CA LEU A 126 -11.00 10.35 -7.27
C LEU A 126 -10.47 9.03 -7.85
N THR A 127 -10.02 8.11 -7.00
CA THR A 127 -9.55 6.79 -7.40
C THR A 127 -10.65 5.93 -8.00
N PHE A 128 -11.88 6.03 -7.45
CA PHE A 128 -13.03 5.30 -7.99
C PHE A 128 -13.39 5.78 -9.40
N LEU A 129 -13.31 7.09 -9.65
CA LEU A 129 -13.55 7.68 -10.96
C LEU A 129 -12.43 7.31 -11.95
N GLU A 130 -11.17 7.44 -11.53
CA GLU A 130 -10.01 7.19 -12.38
C GLU A 130 -8.85 6.58 -11.57
N THR A 131 -8.53 5.32 -11.85
CA THR A 131 -7.50 4.56 -11.12
C THR A 131 -6.11 5.20 -11.23
N GLY A 132 -5.78 5.80 -12.38
CA GLY A 132 -4.52 6.50 -12.61
C GLY A 132 -4.31 7.66 -11.64
N LEU A 133 -5.38 8.39 -11.27
CA LEU A 133 -5.32 9.45 -10.26
C LEU A 133 -4.95 8.89 -8.89
N GLY A 134 -5.45 7.71 -8.52
CA GLY A 134 -5.10 7.06 -7.26
C GLY A 134 -3.60 6.79 -7.12
N PHE A 135 -2.96 6.28 -8.17
CA PHE A 135 -1.50 6.08 -8.19
C PHE A 135 -0.72 7.40 -8.10
N LEU A 136 -1.16 8.43 -8.82
CA LEU A 136 -0.55 9.76 -8.74
C LEU A 136 -0.67 10.34 -7.31
N ILE A 137 -1.85 10.27 -6.71
CA ILE A 137 -2.09 10.75 -5.35
C ILE A 137 -1.20 10.01 -4.35
N ALA A 138 -1.16 8.67 -4.37
CA ALA A 138 -0.32 7.87 -3.48
C ALA A 138 1.17 8.25 -3.61
N THR A 139 1.62 8.55 -4.83
CA THR A 139 3.00 9.02 -5.09
C THR A 139 3.24 10.39 -4.47
N LEU A 140 2.34 11.35 -4.68
CA LEU A 140 2.46 12.71 -4.13
C LEU A 140 2.39 12.71 -2.60
N GLU A 141 1.50 11.91 -2.01
CA GLU A 141 1.42 11.72 -0.55
C GLU A 141 2.71 11.13 0.02
N SER A 142 3.28 10.14 -0.63
CA SER A 142 4.56 9.55 -0.23
C SER A 142 5.69 10.58 -0.24
N ILE A 143 5.77 11.41 -1.27
CA ILE A 143 6.73 12.52 -1.34
C ILE A 143 6.49 13.53 -0.21
N ALA A 144 5.24 13.90 0.04
CA ALA A 144 4.88 14.84 1.11
C ALA A 144 5.22 14.28 2.50
N ILE A 145 4.99 12.99 2.75
CA ILE A 145 5.37 12.29 3.98
C ILE A 145 6.89 12.37 4.17
N ILE A 146 7.66 12.01 3.16
CA ILE A 146 9.13 12.07 3.19
C ILE A 146 9.61 13.49 3.49
N TYR A 147 9.01 14.50 2.84
CA TYR A 147 9.31 15.91 3.08
C TYR A 147 9.01 16.31 4.53
N CYS A 148 7.83 16.02 5.05
CA CYS A 148 7.46 16.31 6.44
C CYS A 148 8.47 15.70 7.41
N TRP A 149 8.83 14.44 7.22
CA TRP A 149 9.77 13.74 8.09
C TRP A 149 11.20 14.29 7.99
N HIS A 150 11.62 14.76 6.82
CA HIS A 150 12.92 15.42 6.67
C HIS A 150 13.01 16.71 7.49
N HIS A 151 11.90 17.42 7.65
CA HIS A 151 11.79 18.67 8.39
C HIS A 151 11.46 18.49 9.88
N LEU A 152 11.29 17.26 10.37
CA LEU A 152 11.10 17.02 11.82
C LEU A 152 12.27 17.56 12.63
N PRO A 153 11.99 18.18 13.80
CA PRO A 153 13.03 18.68 14.69
C PRO A 153 14.06 17.61 15.04
N ARG A 154 15.33 17.99 15.04
CA ARG A 154 16.51 17.08 15.16
C ARG A 154 16.60 16.27 16.47
N LYS A 155 15.70 16.45 17.42
CA LYS A 155 15.82 15.89 18.78
C LYS A 155 15.58 14.38 18.89
N ASP A 156 15.03 13.75 17.86
CA ASP A 156 14.67 12.33 17.90
C ASP A 156 15.49 11.51 16.90
N SER A 157 16.63 10.96 17.40
CA SER A 157 17.53 10.13 16.60
C SER A 157 16.93 8.78 16.20
N VAL A 158 16.05 8.22 17.04
CA VAL A 158 15.37 6.93 16.80
C VAL A 158 14.42 7.06 15.62
N THR A 159 13.60 8.10 15.62
CA THR A 159 12.66 8.38 14.52
C THR A 159 13.36 8.57 13.19
N LYS A 160 14.54 9.21 13.17
CA LYS A 160 15.33 9.37 11.92
C LYS A 160 15.89 8.06 11.39
N HIS A 161 16.34 7.18 12.28
CA HIS A 161 16.83 5.86 11.85
C HIS A 161 15.68 5.03 11.25
N GLN A 162 14.54 4.98 11.93
CA GLN A 162 13.35 4.29 11.45
C GLN A 162 12.88 4.83 10.10
N LEU A 163 12.88 6.17 9.92
CA LEU A 163 12.54 6.78 8.65
C LEU A 163 13.50 6.38 7.53
N ARG A 164 14.82 6.44 7.77
CA ARG A 164 15.78 6.01 6.75
C ARG A 164 15.55 4.57 6.34
N THR A 165 15.29 3.70 7.30
CA THR A 165 14.96 2.28 7.03
C THR A 165 13.71 2.19 6.17
N LEU A 166 12.65 2.91 6.52
CA LEU A 166 11.40 2.93 5.78
C LEU A 166 11.61 3.42 4.33
N ILE A 167 12.31 4.53 4.14
CA ILE A 167 12.62 5.07 2.80
C ILE A 167 13.47 4.07 2.00
N CYS A 168 14.47 3.46 2.62
CA CYS A 168 15.33 2.46 1.97
C CYS A 168 14.58 1.20 1.56
N LEU A 169 13.47 0.86 2.21
CA LEU A 169 12.63 -0.28 1.86
C LEU A 169 11.56 0.09 0.82
N ILE A 170 10.81 1.16 1.07
CA ILE A 170 9.67 1.55 0.21
C ILE A 170 10.15 2.06 -1.16
N THR A 171 11.24 2.84 -1.21
CA THR A 171 11.68 3.43 -2.48
C THR A 171 12.07 2.38 -3.52
N PRO A 172 12.93 1.37 -3.22
CA PRO A 172 13.21 0.30 -4.17
C PRO A 172 11.95 -0.48 -4.56
N GLY A 173 11.06 -0.75 -3.61
CA GLY A 173 9.78 -1.42 -3.87
C GLY A 173 8.91 -0.63 -4.84
N ALA A 174 8.74 0.68 -4.64
CA ALA A 174 7.96 1.54 -5.54
C ALA A 174 8.59 1.63 -6.95
N VAL A 175 9.91 1.67 -7.05
CA VAL A 175 10.62 1.64 -8.35
C VAL A 175 10.36 0.30 -9.05
N LEU A 176 10.48 -0.81 -8.33
CA LEU A 176 10.21 -2.15 -8.89
C LEU A 176 8.77 -2.29 -9.34
N LEU A 177 7.80 -1.77 -8.56
CA LEU A 177 6.39 -1.73 -8.95
C LEU A 177 6.19 -0.97 -10.26
N GLY A 178 6.78 0.23 -10.38
CA GLY A 178 6.70 1.05 -11.59
C GLY A 178 7.35 0.38 -12.81
N LEU A 179 8.50 -0.26 -12.64
CA LEU A 179 9.17 -1.03 -13.69
C LEU A 179 8.33 -2.22 -14.13
N GLY A 180 7.77 -2.97 -13.18
CA GLY A 180 6.89 -4.11 -13.46
C GLY A 180 5.64 -3.67 -14.22
N HIS A 181 5.03 -2.56 -13.82
CA HIS A 181 3.88 -2.00 -14.53
C HIS A 181 4.21 -1.58 -15.98
N ALA A 182 5.42 -1.06 -16.20
CA ALA A 182 5.93 -0.76 -17.53
C ALA A 182 6.36 -2.01 -18.33
N GLY A 183 6.22 -3.21 -17.77
CA GLY A 183 6.69 -4.47 -18.37
C GLY A 183 8.20 -4.65 -18.35
N ILE A 184 8.94 -3.81 -17.61
CA ILE A 184 10.39 -3.82 -17.52
C ILE A 184 10.79 -4.73 -16.35
N GLY A 185 11.65 -5.74 -16.62
CA GLY A 185 12.12 -6.67 -15.59
C GLY A 185 11.15 -7.79 -15.26
N CYS A 186 10.07 -7.95 -16.04
CA CYS A 186 9.20 -9.10 -15.94
C CYS A 186 9.97 -10.38 -16.31
N LEU A 187 9.98 -11.34 -15.39
CA LEU A 187 10.54 -12.66 -15.66
C LEU A 187 9.49 -13.48 -16.40
N THR A 188 9.82 -13.94 -17.60
CA THR A 188 8.83 -14.58 -18.51
C THR A 188 8.83 -16.10 -18.44
N ASN A 189 9.83 -16.71 -17.82
CA ASN A 189 10.04 -18.17 -17.88
C ASN A 189 10.39 -18.78 -16.51
N GLY A 190 9.89 -19.99 -16.27
CA GLY A 190 10.22 -20.82 -15.14
C GLY A 190 9.59 -20.41 -13.82
N MET A 191 9.95 -21.10 -12.73
CA MET A 191 9.40 -20.85 -11.38
C MET A 191 9.70 -19.42 -10.90
N ALA A 192 10.82 -18.83 -11.32
CA ALA A 192 11.17 -17.45 -10.99
C ALA A 192 10.15 -16.43 -11.54
N ALA A 193 9.50 -16.73 -12.67
CA ALA A 193 8.44 -15.91 -13.25
C ALA A 193 7.19 -15.78 -12.36
N HIS A 194 7.00 -16.69 -11.41
CA HIS A 194 5.88 -16.63 -10.46
C HIS A 194 6.29 -16.07 -9.10
N ILE A 195 7.54 -16.23 -8.67
CA ILE A 195 7.96 -15.93 -7.28
C ILE A 195 8.71 -14.60 -7.16
N LEU A 196 9.55 -14.25 -8.14
CA LEU A 196 10.46 -13.08 -8.08
C LEU A 196 9.96 -11.90 -8.93
N GLN A 197 8.66 -11.77 -9.09
CA GLN A 197 8.09 -10.63 -9.81
C GLN A 197 8.27 -9.32 -9.02
N PRO A 198 8.48 -8.19 -9.71
CA PRO A 198 8.61 -6.88 -9.07
C PRO A 198 7.47 -6.55 -8.11
N HIS A 199 6.25 -6.94 -8.42
CA HIS A 199 5.06 -6.70 -7.62
C HIS A 199 5.05 -7.52 -6.32
N VAL A 200 5.50 -8.78 -6.35
CA VAL A 200 5.69 -9.62 -5.15
C VAL A 200 6.69 -8.96 -4.19
N VAL A 201 7.82 -8.49 -4.74
CA VAL A 201 8.83 -7.78 -3.94
C VAL A 201 8.27 -6.49 -3.34
N TRP A 202 7.43 -5.76 -4.10
CA TRP A 202 6.73 -4.59 -3.59
C TRP A 202 5.88 -4.91 -2.34
N HIS A 203 5.05 -5.96 -2.37
CA HIS A 203 4.25 -6.34 -1.21
C HIS A 203 5.10 -6.59 0.04
N ILE A 204 6.24 -7.28 -0.12
CA ILE A 204 7.14 -7.60 0.99
C ILE A 204 7.83 -6.36 1.54
N LEU A 205 8.24 -5.43 0.67
CA LEU A 205 8.96 -4.23 1.09
C LEU A 205 8.05 -3.12 1.64
N SER A 206 6.77 -3.12 1.24
CA SER A 206 5.80 -2.09 1.65
C SER A 206 4.94 -2.50 2.86
N SER A 207 5.00 -3.77 3.27
CA SER A 207 4.32 -4.31 4.47
C SER A 207 5.13 -4.18 5.80
#